data_0c5632b2a17054fd31cac8748e39e7de
#
_entry.id   0c5632b2a17054fd31cac8748e39e7de
#
_cell.length_a   1.000
_cell.length_b   1.000
_cell.length_c   1.000
_cell.angle_alpha   90.00
_cell.angle_beta   90.00
_cell.angle_gamma   90.00
#
_symmetry.space_group_name_H-M   'P 1'
#
loop_
_entity.id
_entity.type
_entity.pdbx_description
1 polymer ?
#
loop_
_entity_poly.entity_id
_entity_poly.type
_entity_poly.pdbx_seq_one_letter_code
_entity_poly.pdbx_strand_id
1 'polypeptide(L)' 'KDGMRTLDTALKELYLKGTVTYEEARSRMRNPSMLDRA' A
#
# COMPACT_ATOMS: atom_id res chain seq x y z
N LYS A 1 -8.24 15.95 1.86
CA LYS A 1 -9.11 15.34 1.84
C LYS A 1 -9.10 13.93 1.55
N ASP A 2 -9.98 13.32 2.05
CA ASP A 2 -10.00 11.95 1.95
C ASP A 2 -10.10 11.48 0.57
N GLY A 3 -10.65 12.17 -0.28
CA GLY A 3 -10.78 11.76 -1.64
C GLY A 3 -9.45 11.61 -2.33
N MET A 4 -8.40 12.11 -1.72
CA MET A 4 -7.09 12.03 -2.34
C MET A 4 -6.38 10.73 -2.04
N ARG A 5 -6.97 9.88 -1.21
CA ARG A 5 -6.31 8.62 -0.91
C ARG A 5 -6.26 7.77 -2.17
N THR A 6 -5.10 7.22 -2.45
CA THR A 6 -4.95 6.38 -3.62
C THR A 6 -4.98 4.92 -3.20
N LEU A 7 -5.11 4.04 -4.17
CA LEU A 7 -5.06 2.61 -3.89
C LEU A 7 -3.74 2.24 -3.26
N ASP A 8 -2.66 2.86 -3.70
CA ASP A 8 -1.35 2.58 -3.15
C ASP A 8 -1.30 2.92 -1.67
N THR A 9 -1.85 4.06 -1.29
CA THR A 9 -1.85 4.45 0.11
C THR A 9 -2.64 3.47 0.94
N ALA A 10 -3.79 3.05 0.44
CA ALA A 10 -4.62 2.09 1.16
C ALA A 10 -3.87 0.77 1.35
N LEU A 11 -3.22 0.31 0.30
CA LEU A 11 -2.48 -0.94 0.38
C LEU A 11 -1.32 -0.85 1.34
N LYS A 12 -0.64 0.30 1.37
CA LYS A 12 0.45 0.47 2.30
C LYS A 12 -0.07 0.38 3.74
N GLU A 13 -1.20 0.99 4.00
CA GLU A 13 -1.76 0.94 5.34
C GLU A 13 -2.13 -0.48 5.73
N LEU A 14 -2.71 -1.22 4.79
CA LEU A 14 -3.05 -2.61 5.07
C LEU A 14 -1.81 -3.43 5.34
N TYR A 15 -0.75 -3.15 4.62
CA TYR A 15 0.50 -3.85 4.84
C TYR A 15 1.04 -3.55 6.24
N LEU A 16 1.01 -2.28 6.64
CA LEU A 16 1.52 -1.91 7.95
C LEU A 16 0.70 -2.52 9.07
N LYS A 17 -0.60 -2.70 8.82
CA LYS A 17 -1.45 -3.34 9.81
C LYS A 17 -1.25 -4.84 9.85
N GLY A 18 -0.63 -5.40 8.84
CA GLY A 18 -0.47 -6.83 8.76
C GLY A 18 -1.64 -7.53 8.13
N THR A 19 -2.56 -6.78 7.53
CA THR A 19 -3.71 -7.37 6.88
C THR A 19 -3.31 -8.08 5.59
N VAL A 20 -2.32 -7.53 4.89
CA VAL A 20 -1.81 -8.16 3.68
C VAL A 20 -0.30 -8.28 3.81
N THR A 21 0.27 -9.22 3.08
CA THR A 21 1.71 -9.40 3.10
C THR A 21 2.37 -8.38 2.17
N TYR A 22 3.67 -8.27 2.31
CA TYR A 22 4.43 -7.36 1.46
C TYR A 22 4.21 -7.69 -0.01
N GLU A 23 4.31 -8.95 -0.37
CA GLU A 23 4.14 -9.34 -1.77
C GLU A 23 2.73 -9.07 -2.24
N GLU A 24 1.76 -9.34 -1.38
CA GLU A 24 0.39 -9.10 -1.75
C GLU A 24 0.16 -7.62 -2.01
N ALA A 25 0.67 -6.78 -1.12
CA ALA A 25 0.48 -5.34 -1.26
C ALA A 25 1.16 -4.82 -2.52
N ARG A 26 2.42 -5.18 -2.73
CA ARG A 26 3.15 -4.65 -3.87
C ARG A 26 2.56 -5.15 -5.18
N SER A 27 2.01 -6.35 -5.17
CA SER A 27 1.42 -6.89 -6.38
C SER A 27 0.22 -6.09 -6.82
N ARG A 28 -0.49 -5.51 -5.85
CA ARG A 28 -1.69 -4.75 -6.16
C ARG A 28 -1.42 -3.26 -6.33
N MET A 29 -0.24 -2.81 -5.89
CA MET A 29 0.09 -1.40 -5.97
C MET A 29 0.56 -1.03 -7.36
N ARG A 30 0.22 0.17 -7.77
CA ARG A 30 0.71 0.68 -9.04
C ARG A 30 2.12 1.19 -8.87
N ASN A 31 2.44 1.67 -7.67
CA ASN A 31 3.77 2.20 -7.39
C ASN A 31 4.31 1.51 -6.16
N PRO A 32 4.77 0.26 -6.29
CA PRO A 32 5.21 -0.51 -5.12
C PRO A 32 6.41 0.09 -4.42
N SER A 33 7.11 1.01 -5.04
CA SER A 33 8.24 1.61 -4.36
C SER A 33 7.80 2.36 -3.11
N MET A 34 6.52 2.66 -2.96
CA MET A 34 6.04 3.26 -1.73
C MET A 34 6.28 2.34 -0.54
N LEU A 35 6.21 1.04 -0.76
CA LEU A 35 6.48 0.10 0.32
C LEU A 35 7.94 0.09 0.68
N ASP A 36 8.80 0.17 -0.33
CA ASP A 36 10.23 0.15 -0.08
C ASP A 36 10.66 1.37 0.71
N ARG A 37 9.97 2.48 0.53
CA ARG A 37 10.33 3.67 1.24
C ARG A 37 9.80 3.70 2.64
N ALA A 38 8.84 2.91 2.91
CA ALA A 38 8.27 2.86 4.23
C ALA A 38 9.27 2.35 5.23
#